data_16e6d3ee4576ab760de3d28fcda35c0f
#
_entry.id   16e6d3ee4576ab760de3d28fcda35c0f
#
_cell.length_a   1.000
_cell.length_b   1.000
_cell.length_c   1.000
_cell.angle_alpha   90.00
_cell.angle_beta   90.00
_cell.angle_gamma   90.00
#
_symmetry.space_group_name_H-M   'P 1'
#
loop_
_entity.id
_entity.type
_entity.pdbx_description
1 polymer ?
#
loop_
_entity_poly.entity_id
_entity_poly.type
_entity_poly.pdbx_seq_one_letter_code
_entity_poly.pdbx_strand_id
1 'polypeptide(L)'
;VAADGVAIQRIIDEQKARKEVTDVAVELARFNSSAAHELKNAETSGALDDEAFTETYMSRISTNMDLVGQKFETAAGRQAWERGAAEMTGHYLIAAGESYSKAAGIKAVSQAKDFVDVSRNTLMNDPFQFERVEQGVANTINDKNGVFAHMPANIRDEFLRTTKTELAKSAVQGVIRLDPNIAMKQLN
;
A
#
# COMPACT_ATOMS: atom_id res chain seq x y z
N VAL A 1 -61.08 8.38 20.83
CA VAL A 1 -60.49 7.00 20.83
C VAL A 1 -59.65 6.73 19.57
N ALA A 2 -60.17 7.04 18.35
CA ALA A 2 -59.36 6.81 17.11
C ALA A 2 -58.20 7.83 16.97
N ALA A 3 -58.40 9.09 17.31
CA ALA A 3 -57.37 10.14 17.25
C ALA A 3 -56.22 9.91 18.25
N ASP A 4 -56.50 9.36 19.42
CA ASP A 4 -55.51 9.04 20.45
C ASP A 4 -54.62 7.88 20.02
N GLY A 5 -55.16 6.87 19.31
CA GLY A 5 -54.38 5.74 18.77
C GLY A 5 -53.38 6.17 17.69
N VAL A 6 -53.77 7.09 16.81
CA VAL A 6 -52.90 7.64 15.78
C VAL A 6 -51.76 8.47 16.40
N ALA A 7 -52.06 9.26 17.43
CA ALA A 7 -51.02 10.05 18.11
C ALA A 7 -49.99 9.18 18.85
N ILE A 8 -50.45 8.10 19.51
CA ILE A 8 -49.56 7.13 20.17
C ILE A 8 -48.67 6.40 19.16
N GLN A 9 -49.26 5.95 18.05
CA GLN A 9 -48.48 5.27 17.00
C GLN A 9 -47.36 6.19 16.44
N ARG A 10 -47.67 7.44 16.18
CA ARG A 10 -46.70 8.43 15.72
C ARG A 10 -45.55 8.63 16.71
N ILE A 11 -45.85 8.70 18.02
CA ILE A 11 -44.82 8.80 19.05
C ILE A 11 -43.90 7.55 19.05
N ILE A 12 -44.48 6.37 18.91
CA ILE A 12 -43.75 5.11 18.84
C ILE A 12 -42.81 5.12 17.61
N ASP A 13 -43.30 5.50 16.44
CA ASP A 13 -42.56 5.55 15.20
C ASP A 13 -41.42 6.59 15.28
N GLU A 14 -41.66 7.76 15.88
CA GLU A 14 -40.61 8.77 16.11
C GLU A 14 -39.56 8.29 17.09
N GLN A 15 -39.92 7.59 18.15
CA GLN A 15 -38.94 7.00 19.09
C GLN A 15 -38.14 5.90 18.45
N LYS A 16 -38.76 5.04 17.63
CA LYS A 16 -38.05 3.99 16.87
C LYS A 16 -37.06 4.62 15.93
N ALA A 17 -37.41 5.64 15.18
CA ALA A 17 -36.53 6.33 14.26
C ALA A 17 -35.32 6.97 14.97
N ARG A 18 -35.53 7.62 16.11
CA ARG A 18 -34.44 8.21 16.93
C ARG A 18 -33.51 7.15 17.47
N LYS A 19 -34.07 6.03 17.95
CA LYS A 19 -33.26 4.90 18.43
C LYS A 19 -32.40 4.33 17.31
N GLU A 20 -32.96 4.07 16.12
CA GLU A 20 -32.20 3.53 15.00
C GLU A 20 -31.07 4.48 14.56
N VAL A 21 -31.29 5.80 14.54
CA VAL A 21 -30.20 6.75 14.24
C VAL A 21 -29.07 6.66 15.27
N THR A 22 -29.38 6.42 16.53
CA THR A 22 -28.34 6.18 17.55
C THR A 22 -27.64 4.84 17.36
N ASP A 23 -28.41 3.78 17.05
CA ASP A 23 -27.87 2.46 16.79
C ASP A 23 -26.95 2.47 15.55
N VAL A 24 -27.26 3.27 14.52
CA VAL A 24 -26.39 3.51 13.36
C VAL A 24 -25.03 4.04 13.79
N ALA A 25 -24.97 5.04 14.67
CA ALA A 25 -23.70 5.59 15.12
C ALA A 25 -22.84 4.54 15.84
N VAL A 26 -23.46 3.66 16.62
CA VAL A 26 -22.78 2.55 17.31
C VAL A 26 -22.25 1.52 16.31
N GLU A 27 -23.07 1.12 15.33
CA GLU A 27 -22.66 0.14 14.32
C GLU A 27 -21.55 0.70 13.43
N LEU A 28 -21.60 1.98 13.03
CA LEU A 28 -20.53 2.64 12.28
C LEU A 28 -19.22 2.69 13.09
N ALA A 29 -19.28 2.98 14.40
CA ALA A 29 -18.10 2.98 15.24
C ALA A 29 -17.47 1.57 15.37
N ARG A 30 -18.30 0.53 15.53
CA ARG A 30 -17.83 -0.87 15.54
C ARG A 30 -17.18 -1.26 14.22
N PHE A 31 -17.84 -0.91 13.14
CA PHE A 31 -17.32 -1.17 11.79
C PHE A 31 -15.98 -0.48 11.57
N ASN A 32 -15.88 0.81 11.92
CA ASN A 32 -14.63 1.57 11.84
C ASN A 32 -13.49 0.88 12.58
N SER A 33 -13.74 0.44 13.81
CA SER A 33 -12.73 -0.28 14.61
C SER A 33 -12.29 -1.59 13.94
N SER A 34 -13.23 -2.38 13.40
CA SER A 34 -12.95 -3.64 12.73
C SER A 34 -12.15 -3.44 11.45
N ALA A 35 -12.58 -2.50 10.60
CA ALA A 35 -11.91 -2.21 9.33
C ALA A 35 -10.49 -1.65 9.54
N ALA A 36 -10.30 -0.76 10.49
CA ALA A 36 -8.98 -0.24 10.86
C ALA A 36 -8.05 -1.34 11.37
N HIS A 37 -8.57 -2.24 12.21
CA HIS A 37 -7.80 -3.38 12.72
C HIS A 37 -7.39 -4.35 11.61
N GLU A 38 -8.29 -4.65 10.69
CA GLU A 38 -8.01 -5.50 9.54
C GLU A 38 -6.93 -4.91 8.63
N LEU A 39 -7.01 -3.60 8.32
CA LEU A 39 -5.99 -2.91 7.53
C LEU A 39 -4.62 -2.94 8.23
N LYS A 40 -4.60 -2.69 9.53
CA LYS A 40 -3.36 -2.74 10.32
C LYS A 40 -2.77 -4.15 10.37
N ASN A 41 -3.60 -5.18 10.47
CA ASN A 41 -3.13 -6.56 10.40
C ASN A 41 -2.53 -6.89 9.02
N ALA A 42 -3.14 -6.38 7.95
CA ALA A 42 -2.61 -6.54 6.60
C ALA A 42 -1.22 -5.88 6.45
N GLU A 43 -1.01 -4.70 7.06
CA GLU A 43 0.29 -4.03 7.08
C GLU A 43 1.40 -4.85 7.75
N THR A 44 1.04 -5.64 8.77
CA THR A 44 2.02 -6.42 9.54
C THR A 44 2.21 -7.85 9.06
N SER A 45 1.24 -8.41 8.33
CA SER A 45 1.24 -9.80 7.86
C SER A 45 1.83 -10.01 6.47
N GLY A 46 2.15 -8.94 5.73
CA GLY A 46 2.57 -9.02 4.33
C GLY A 46 1.41 -9.21 3.34
N ALA A 47 0.14 -9.12 3.79
CA ALA A 47 -1.02 -9.24 2.91
C ALA A 47 -1.10 -8.11 1.88
N LEU A 48 -0.45 -6.97 2.14
CA LEU A 48 -0.35 -5.85 1.19
C LEU A 48 0.58 -6.13 0.00
N ASP A 49 1.30 -7.24 0.00
CA ASP A 49 2.11 -7.68 -1.15
C ASP A 49 1.26 -8.26 -2.29
N ASP A 50 -0.01 -8.57 -2.02
CA ASP A 50 -0.98 -9.02 -3.01
C ASP A 50 -1.61 -7.82 -3.75
N GLU A 51 -1.48 -7.81 -5.08
CA GLU A 51 -2.05 -6.76 -5.95
C GLU A 51 -3.58 -6.70 -5.85
N ALA A 52 -4.24 -7.82 -5.54
CA ALA A 52 -5.68 -7.89 -5.34
C ALA A 52 -6.13 -7.46 -3.94
N PHE A 53 -5.21 -7.11 -3.03
CA PHE A 53 -5.55 -6.79 -1.64
C PHE A 53 -6.60 -5.68 -1.54
N THR A 54 -6.37 -4.55 -2.20
CA THR A 54 -7.27 -3.39 -2.11
C THR A 54 -8.69 -3.74 -2.58
N GLU A 55 -8.81 -4.45 -3.69
CA GLU A 55 -10.10 -4.87 -4.24
C GLU A 55 -10.81 -5.85 -3.30
N THR A 56 -10.10 -6.86 -2.81
CA THR A 56 -10.64 -7.87 -1.89
C THR A 56 -11.07 -7.25 -0.56
N TYR A 57 -10.26 -6.36 -0.01
CA TYR A 57 -10.56 -5.63 1.21
C TYR A 57 -11.81 -4.75 1.06
N MET A 58 -11.91 -3.97 -0.03
CA MET A 58 -13.07 -3.12 -0.30
C MET A 58 -14.34 -3.92 -0.57
N SER A 59 -14.25 -5.05 -1.26
CA SER A 59 -15.37 -5.96 -1.45
C SER A 59 -15.93 -6.48 -0.13
N ARG A 60 -15.07 -6.87 0.82
CA ARG A 60 -15.49 -7.28 2.16
C ARG A 60 -16.13 -6.14 2.95
N ILE A 61 -15.55 -4.95 2.88
CA ILE A 61 -16.14 -3.75 3.49
C ILE A 61 -17.56 -3.50 2.97
N SER A 62 -17.74 -3.45 1.64
CA SER A 62 -19.03 -3.22 1.01
C SER A 62 -20.06 -4.29 1.41
N THR A 63 -19.69 -5.56 1.33
CA THR A 63 -20.58 -6.68 1.70
C THR A 63 -21.02 -6.59 3.16
N ASN A 64 -20.10 -6.30 4.08
CA ASN A 64 -20.42 -6.17 5.49
C ASN A 64 -21.32 -4.94 5.77
N MET A 65 -21.07 -3.83 5.08
CA MET A 65 -21.92 -2.64 5.20
C MET A 65 -23.35 -2.89 4.72
N ASP A 66 -23.51 -3.59 3.60
CA ASP A 66 -24.82 -3.96 3.06
C ASP A 66 -25.61 -4.87 4.04
N LEU A 67 -24.91 -5.85 4.64
CA LEU A 67 -25.53 -6.74 5.64
C LEU A 67 -25.98 -5.99 6.90
N VAL A 68 -25.17 -5.04 7.38
CA VAL A 68 -25.53 -4.24 8.57
C VAL A 68 -26.64 -3.25 8.22
N GLY A 69 -26.62 -2.64 7.03
CA GLY A 69 -27.64 -1.71 6.57
C GLY A 69 -29.04 -2.29 6.54
N GLN A 70 -29.17 -3.60 6.27
CA GLN A 70 -30.45 -4.31 6.27
C GLN A 70 -31.14 -4.39 7.64
N LYS A 71 -30.41 -4.10 8.74
CA LYS A 71 -30.98 -4.08 10.10
C LYS A 71 -31.84 -2.87 10.36
N PHE A 72 -31.69 -1.77 9.60
CA PHE A 72 -32.40 -0.52 9.82
C PHE A 72 -33.70 -0.49 9.01
N GLU A 73 -34.82 -0.38 9.73
CA GLU A 73 -36.16 -0.47 9.15
C GLU A 73 -36.78 0.91 8.86
N THR A 74 -36.44 1.94 9.65
CA THR A 74 -36.96 3.28 9.44
C THR A 74 -36.25 4.04 8.32
N ALA A 75 -36.94 4.95 7.66
CA ALA A 75 -36.33 5.79 6.63
C ALA A 75 -35.17 6.63 7.20
N ALA A 76 -35.30 7.14 8.43
CA ALA A 76 -34.25 7.91 9.09
C ALA A 76 -33.00 7.06 9.42
N GLY A 77 -33.21 5.83 9.92
CA GLY A 77 -32.11 4.88 10.19
C GLY A 77 -31.37 4.51 8.93
N ARG A 78 -32.10 4.13 7.86
CA ARG A 78 -31.49 3.82 6.56
C ARG A 78 -30.69 4.98 5.98
N GLN A 79 -31.26 6.19 5.97
CA GLN A 79 -30.58 7.37 5.45
C GLN A 79 -29.33 7.73 6.25
N ALA A 80 -29.39 7.62 7.58
CA ALA A 80 -28.22 7.83 8.44
C ALA A 80 -27.13 6.79 8.16
N TRP A 81 -27.51 5.50 7.99
CA TRP A 81 -26.58 4.43 7.64
C TRP A 81 -25.94 4.65 6.29
N GLU A 82 -26.71 4.88 5.23
CA GLU A 82 -26.22 5.09 3.86
C GLU A 82 -25.18 6.22 3.79
N ARG A 83 -25.43 7.33 4.50
CA ARG A 83 -24.49 8.45 4.57
C ARG A 83 -23.20 8.05 5.26
N GLY A 84 -23.28 7.46 6.45
CA GLY A 84 -22.09 7.05 7.21
C GLY A 84 -21.31 5.94 6.52
N ALA A 85 -21.99 4.98 5.88
CA ALA A 85 -21.38 3.92 5.11
C ALA A 85 -20.62 4.46 3.88
N ALA A 86 -21.19 5.43 3.16
CA ALA A 86 -20.51 6.07 2.03
C ALA A 86 -19.24 6.82 2.44
N GLU A 87 -19.29 7.57 3.54
CA GLU A 87 -18.12 8.26 4.10
C GLU A 87 -17.02 7.28 4.50
N MET A 88 -17.37 6.20 5.18
CA MET A 88 -16.43 5.16 5.58
C MET A 88 -15.82 4.42 4.40
N THR A 89 -16.63 4.05 3.40
CA THR A 89 -16.14 3.39 2.20
C THR A 89 -15.09 4.26 1.49
N GLY A 90 -15.36 5.56 1.34
CA GLY A 90 -14.40 6.51 0.78
C GLY A 90 -13.11 6.59 1.60
N HIS A 91 -13.22 6.69 2.92
CA HIS A 91 -12.08 6.74 3.82
C HIS A 91 -11.19 5.49 3.70
N TYR A 92 -11.78 4.29 3.75
CA TYR A 92 -11.01 3.04 3.69
C TYR A 92 -10.47 2.71 2.31
N LEU A 93 -11.12 3.16 1.23
CA LEU A 93 -10.56 3.06 -0.11
C LEU A 93 -9.23 3.83 -0.22
N ILE A 94 -9.21 5.06 0.29
CA ILE A 94 -8.00 5.89 0.31
C ILE A 94 -6.94 5.25 1.21
N ALA A 95 -7.29 4.88 2.43
CA ALA A 95 -6.37 4.30 3.39
C ALA A 95 -5.75 2.98 2.89
N ALA A 96 -6.55 2.08 2.30
CA ALA A 96 -6.05 0.83 1.72
C ALA A 96 -5.11 1.07 0.54
N GLY A 97 -5.45 2.04 -0.34
CA GLY A 97 -4.59 2.42 -1.46
C GLY A 97 -3.26 3.01 -1.01
N GLU A 98 -3.26 3.85 0.02
CA GLU A 98 -2.03 4.42 0.60
C GLU A 98 -1.16 3.33 1.26
N SER A 99 -1.76 2.44 2.04
CA SER A 99 -1.04 1.32 2.68
C SER A 99 -0.44 0.38 1.64
N TYR A 100 -1.18 0.03 0.59
CA TYR A 100 -0.68 -0.77 -0.53
C TYR A 100 0.49 -0.08 -1.24
N SER A 101 0.35 1.20 -1.58
CA SER A 101 1.40 1.96 -2.27
C SER A 101 2.68 2.07 -1.43
N LYS A 102 2.54 2.24 -0.12
CA LYS A 102 3.67 2.25 0.82
C LYS A 102 4.37 0.89 0.88
N ALA A 103 3.61 -0.20 0.97
CA ALA A 103 4.18 -1.56 1.00
C ALA A 103 4.90 -1.89 -0.31
N ALA A 104 4.30 -1.58 -1.46
CA ALA A 104 4.91 -1.74 -2.77
C ALA A 104 6.22 -0.94 -2.91
N GLY A 105 6.25 0.29 -2.37
CA GLY A 105 7.45 1.11 -2.33
C GLY A 105 8.57 0.48 -1.48
N ILE A 106 8.25 -0.05 -0.30
CA ILE A 106 9.21 -0.73 0.57
C ILE A 106 9.77 -1.99 -0.12
N LYS A 107 8.91 -2.79 -0.74
CA LYS A 107 9.29 -3.99 -1.49
C LYS A 107 10.20 -3.64 -2.66
N ALA A 108 9.87 -2.62 -3.44
CA ALA A 108 10.69 -2.14 -4.54
C ALA A 108 12.09 -1.72 -4.07
N VAL A 109 12.19 -0.98 -2.95
CA VAL A 109 13.48 -0.58 -2.37
C VAL A 109 14.29 -1.79 -1.90
N SER A 110 13.65 -2.80 -1.28
CA SER A 110 14.35 -4.03 -0.86
C SER A 110 14.89 -4.80 -2.06
N GLN A 111 14.07 -5.03 -3.07
CA GLN A 111 14.49 -5.72 -4.30
C GLN A 111 15.58 -4.94 -5.05
N ALA A 112 15.50 -3.61 -5.04
CA ALA A 112 16.53 -2.74 -5.58
C ALA A 112 17.87 -2.95 -4.90
N LYS A 113 17.87 -3.00 -3.58
CA LYS A 113 19.08 -3.22 -2.78
C LYS A 113 19.69 -4.59 -3.07
N ASP A 114 18.90 -5.64 -3.06
CA ASP A 114 19.36 -7.00 -3.36
C ASP A 114 19.98 -7.08 -4.77
N PHE A 115 19.35 -6.45 -5.75
CA PHE A 115 19.84 -6.38 -7.12
C PHE A 115 21.19 -5.64 -7.22
N VAL A 116 21.35 -4.52 -6.53
CA VAL A 116 22.62 -3.78 -6.47
C VAL A 116 23.70 -4.62 -5.80
N ASP A 117 23.41 -5.28 -4.70
CA ASP A 117 24.36 -6.11 -3.97
C ASP A 117 24.85 -7.32 -4.83
N VAL A 118 23.95 -7.98 -5.57
CA VAL A 118 24.33 -9.01 -6.55
C VAL A 118 25.24 -8.44 -7.63
N SER A 119 24.89 -7.28 -8.19
CA SER A 119 25.67 -6.61 -9.23
C SER A 119 27.06 -6.21 -8.74
N ARG A 120 27.18 -5.68 -7.51
CA ARG A 120 28.45 -5.34 -6.85
C ARG A 120 29.31 -6.59 -6.64
N ASN A 121 28.74 -7.69 -6.16
CA ASN A 121 29.46 -8.95 -5.96
C ASN A 121 29.97 -9.52 -7.28
N THR A 122 29.19 -9.41 -8.36
CA THR A 122 29.63 -9.79 -9.71
C THR A 122 30.88 -9.01 -10.11
N LEU A 123 30.88 -7.69 -9.91
CA LEU A 123 32.02 -6.83 -10.27
C LEU A 123 33.25 -7.01 -9.36
N MET A 124 33.04 -7.35 -8.09
CA MET A 124 34.15 -7.70 -7.20
C MET A 124 34.86 -9.00 -7.62
N ASN A 125 34.13 -9.92 -8.26
CA ASN A 125 34.71 -11.20 -8.74
C ASN A 125 35.18 -11.12 -10.19
N ASP A 126 34.52 -10.33 -11.04
CA ASP A 126 34.87 -10.11 -12.44
C ASP A 126 34.66 -8.62 -12.81
N PRO A 127 35.65 -7.75 -12.52
CA PRO A 127 35.57 -6.32 -12.79
C PRO A 127 35.52 -5.96 -14.27
N PHE A 128 35.94 -6.89 -15.17
CA PHE A 128 35.93 -6.66 -16.62
C PHE A 128 34.51 -6.66 -17.21
N GLN A 129 33.51 -7.07 -16.46
CA GLN A 129 32.10 -6.98 -16.87
C GLN A 129 31.45 -5.64 -16.52
N PHE A 130 32.21 -4.63 -16.12
CA PHE A 130 31.63 -3.37 -15.61
C PHE A 130 30.60 -2.75 -16.57
N GLU A 131 30.94 -2.55 -17.84
CA GLU A 131 30.03 -1.94 -18.82
C GLU A 131 28.72 -2.74 -18.98
N ARG A 132 28.85 -4.07 -19.04
CA ARG A 132 27.68 -4.96 -19.17
C ARG A 132 26.78 -4.90 -17.95
N VAL A 133 27.37 -4.92 -16.76
CA VAL A 133 26.61 -4.86 -15.49
C VAL A 133 25.98 -3.48 -15.32
N GLU A 134 26.70 -2.39 -15.57
CA GLU A 134 26.19 -1.05 -15.50
C GLU A 134 25.00 -0.83 -16.44
N GLN A 135 25.11 -1.28 -17.69
CA GLN A 135 24.05 -1.19 -18.67
C GLN A 135 22.83 -2.04 -18.28
N GLY A 136 23.04 -3.25 -17.79
CA GLY A 136 21.99 -4.12 -17.29
C GLY A 136 21.21 -3.48 -16.13
N VAL A 137 21.94 -2.90 -15.19
CA VAL A 137 21.38 -2.17 -14.04
C VAL A 137 20.57 -0.96 -14.51
N ALA A 138 21.12 -0.15 -15.42
CA ALA A 138 20.42 1.01 -15.95
C ALA A 138 19.13 0.63 -16.68
N ASN A 139 19.16 -0.44 -17.46
CA ASN A 139 17.96 -0.95 -18.16
C ASN A 139 16.90 -1.43 -17.17
N THR A 140 17.29 -2.19 -16.14
CA THR A 140 16.36 -2.68 -15.11
C THR A 140 15.71 -1.55 -14.32
N ILE A 141 16.49 -0.52 -13.93
CA ILE A 141 15.98 0.62 -13.18
C ILE A 141 15.05 1.49 -14.04
N ASN A 142 15.29 1.59 -15.34
CA ASN A 142 14.50 2.39 -16.27
C ASN A 142 13.36 1.63 -16.94
N ASP A 143 13.19 0.35 -16.65
CA ASP A 143 12.09 -0.44 -17.18
C ASP A 143 10.75 0.09 -16.64
N LYS A 144 9.89 0.54 -17.57
CA LYS A 144 8.57 1.11 -17.24
C LYS A 144 7.59 0.08 -16.68
N ASN A 145 7.85 -1.20 -16.89
CA ASN A 145 7.03 -2.31 -16.40
C ASN A 145 7.74 -3.08 -15.27
N GLY A 146 8.93 -2.64 -14.89
CA GLY A 146 9.75 -3.28 -13.87
C GLY A 146 9.41 -2.82 -12.44
N VAL A 147 10.13 -3.41 -11.50
CA VAL A 147 9.98 -3.17 -10.05
C VAL A 147 10.10 -1.67 -9.68
N PHE A 148 10.88 -0.91 -10.45
CA PHE A 148 11.11 0.52 -10.23
C PHE A 148 10.09 1.43 -10.92
N ALA A 149 9.12 0.88 -11.66
CA ALA A 149 8.12 1.66 -12.40
C ALA A 149 7.29 2.58 -11.50
N HIS A 150 7.02 2.15 -10.27
CA HIS A 150 6.26 2.91 -9.27
C HIS A 150 7.09 3.93 -8.47
N MET A 151 8.40 3.94 -8.68
CA MET A 151 9.29 4.90 -8.01
C MET A 151 9.20 6.27 -8.70
N PRO A 152 9.04 7.39 -7.96
CA PRO A 152 9.09 8.73 -8.52
C PRO A 152 10.37 8.96 -9.34
N ALA A 153 10.26 9.66 -10.48
CA ALA A 153 11.37 9.81 -11.42
C ALA A 153 12.63 10.39 -10.77
N ASN A 154 12.50 11.42 -9.95
CA ASN A 154 13.62 12.04 -9.23
C ASN A 154 14.32 11.08 -8.25
N ILE A 155 13.57 10.21 -7.60
CA ILE A 155 14.13 9.17 -6.69
C ILE A 155 14.82 8.09 -7.50
N ARG A 156 14.23 7.67 -8.61
CA ARG A 156 14.80 6.68 -9.52
C ARG A 156 16.12 7.15 -10.13
N ASP A 157 16.19 8.41 -10.57
CA ASP A 157 17.39 9.01 -11.15
C ASP A 157 18.51 9.10 -10.11
N GLU A 158 18.21 9.52 -8.89
CA GLU A 158 19.19 9.57 -7.80
C GLU A 158 19.66 8.16 -7.40
N PHE A 159 18.73 7.19 -7.36
CA PHE A 159 19.07 5.79 -7.10
C PHE A 159 20.01 5.24 -8.19
N LEU A 160 19.73 5.50 -9.46
CA LEU A 160 20.57 5.10 -10.58
C LEU A 160 21.97 5.71 -10.48
N ARG A 161 22.06 7.02 -10.17
CA ARG A 161 23.32 7.74 -10.02
C ARG A 161 24.17 7.15 -8.89
N THR A 162 23.55 6.90 -7.74
CA THR A 162 24.23 6.32 -6.59
C THR A 162 24.69 4.89 -6.89
N THR A 163 23.83 4.10 -7.51
CA THR A 163 24.15 2.72 -7.90
C THR A 163 25.35 2.66 -8.86
N LYS A 164 25.40 3.48 -9.89
CA LYS A 164 26.55 3.56 -10.80
C LYS A 164 27.85 3.84 -10.07
N THR A 165 27.81 4.74 -9.11
CA THR A 165 28.98 5.07 -8.27
C THR A 165 29.43 3.86 -7.44
N GLU A 166 28.51 3.12 -6.85
CA GLU A 166 28.82 1.92 -6.06
C GLU A 166 29.35 0.77 -6.94
N LEU A 167 28.80 0.59 -8.14
CA LEU A 167 29.29 -0.37 -9.11
C LEU A 167 30.72 -0.06 -9.54
N ALA A 168 31.05 1.20 -9.84
CA ALA A 168 32.39 1.62 -10.19
C ALA A 168 33.39 1.36 -9.05
N LYS A 169 33.02 1.67 -7.81
CA LYS A 169 33.84 1.34 -6.62
C LYS A 169 34.06 -0.17 -6.50
N SER A 170 33.03 -0.98 -6.72
CA SER A 170 33.14 -2.44 -6.63
C SER A 170 34.03 -3.04 -7.75
N ALA A 171 33.94 -2.48 -8.96
CA ALA A 171 34.85 -2.87 -10.05
C ALA A 171 36.31 -2.54 -9.73
N VAL A 172 36.58 -1.34 -9.21
CA VAL A 172 37.96 -0.96 -8.77
C VAL A 172 38.45 -1.90 -7.67
N GLN A 173 37.62 -2.22 -6.68
CA GLN A 173 37.97 -3.20 -5.65
C GLN A 173 38.25 -4.57 -6.21
N GLY A 174 37.48 -5.00 -7.21
CA GLY A 174 37.72 -6.26 -7.94
C GLY A 174 39.07 -6.26 -8.66
N VAL A 175 39.44 -5.17 -9.35
CA VAL A 175 40.78 -5.04 -10.00
C VAL A 175 41.89 -5.11 -8.97
N ILE A 176 41.78 -4.36 -7.85
CA ILE A 176 42.79 -4.36 -6.78
C ILE A 176 42.96 -5.78 -6.20
N ARG A 177 41.88 -6.53 -6.06
CA ARG A 177 41.90 -7.89 -5.53
C ARG A 177 42.55 -8.89 -6.51
N LEU A 178 42.29 -8.73 -7.82
CA LEU A 178 42.81 -9.63 -8.85
C LEU A 178 44.31 -9.36 -9.17
N ASP A 179 44.66 -8.08 -9.29
CA ASP A 179 46.05 -7.67 -9.53
C ASP A 179 46.33 -6.29 -8.88
N PRO A 180 46.90 -6.28 -7.67
CA PRO A 180 47.27 -5.04 -6.99
C PRO A 180 48.25 -4.16 -7.77
N ASN A 181 49.08 -4.72 -8.65
CA ASN A 181 50.06 -3.96 -9.40
C ASN A 181 49.44 -3.18 -10.56
N ILE A 182 48.35 -3.68 -11.16
CA ILE A 182 47.60 -2.95 -12.18
C ILE A 182 46.95 -1.72 -11.54
N ALA A 183 46.36 -1.88 -10.35
CA ALA A 183 45.75 -0.78 -9.64
C ALA A 183 46.76 0.34 -9.31
N MET A 184 47.97 0.01 -8.89
CA MET A 184 49.03 0.99 -8.60
C MET A 184 49.52 1.73 -9.86
N LYS A 185 49.54 1.11 -11.03
CA LYS A 185 49.92 1.76 -12.29
C LYS A 185 48.88 2.74 -12.84
N GLN A 186 47.64 2.61 -12.47
CA GLN A 186 46.57 3.52 -12.94
C GLN A 186 46.36 4.74 -12.02
N LEU A 187 46.99 4.74 -10.83
CA LEU A 187 46.93 5.83 -9.87
C LEU A 187 48.13 6.78 -9.96
N ASN A 188 49.16 6.46 -10.77
CA ASN A 188 50.31 7.28 -11.11
C ASN A 188 50.18 7.81 -12.54
#